data_42deddee16030418bf7adc4672978734
#
_entry.id   42deddee16030418bf7adc4672978734
#
_cell.length_a   1.000
_cell.length_b   1.000
_cell.length_c   1.000
_cell.angle_alpha   90.00
_cell.angle_beta   90.00
_cell.angle_gamma   90.00
#
_symmetry.space_group_name_H-M   'P 1'
#
loop_
_entity.id
_entity.type
_entity.pdbx_description
1 polymer ?
#
loop_
_entity_poly.entity_id
_entity_poly.type
_entity_poly.pdbx_seq_one_letter_code
_entity_poly.pdbx_strand_id
1 'polypeptide(L)'
;MLDPQAQALLDLIRQRNIPSTHELSPSEARRAYRDRRTFSQPAPPDVASVRDIAVPGPTGSITLREYRPAGSIADQVLGALVYFHGGGWVIGDLDTHDVLCRELANGAGCAVYAVDYRMGPEHRFPAAIDDALAATRWVFANAAKLALDAARVALGGDSAGGNITAAVTLALRDAGHAPQPAFFPIPSDPPVITTTLFLNSNMIKLFIYFKITLKKTLTAE
;
A
#
# COMPACT_ATOMS: atom_id res chain seq x y z
N MET A 1 -0.52 10.85 27.54
CA MET A 1 -0.67 12.20 26.96
C MET A 1 -0.50 12.06 25.47
N LEU A 2 -1.29 12.74 24.61
CA LEU A 2 -1.10 12.66 23.15
C LEU A 2 0.19 13.41 22.77
N ASP A 3 0.86 12.91 21.72
CA ASP A 3 1.94 13.64 21.09
C ASP A 3 1.46 15.02 20.63
N PRO A 4 2.25 16.11 20.82
CA PRO A 4 1.84 17.47 20.45
C PRO A 4 1.45 17.62 18.98
N GLN A 5 2.11 16.90 18.05
CA GLN A 5 1.78 16.93 16.63
C GLN A 5 0.42 16.25 16.36
N ALA A 6 0.15 15.12 17.04
CA ALA A 6 -1.14 14.46 16.95
C ALA A 6 -2.26 15.33 17.51
N GLN A 7 -2.02 16.04 18.63
CA GLN A 7 -2.97 16.99 19.20
C GLN A 7 -3.26 18.13 18.23
N ALA A 8 -2.23 18.72 17.62
CA ALA A 8 -2.37 19.80 16.64
C ALA A 8 -3.21 19.36 15.42
N LEU A 9 -3.03 18.13 14.94
CA LEU A 9 -3.84 17.58 13.85
C LEU A 9 -5.31 17.43 14.26
N LEU A 10 -5.59 16.94 15.47
CA LEU A 10 -6.96 16.81 15.97
C LEU A 10 -7.64 18.18 16.12
N ASP A 11 -6.90 19.18 16.59
CA ASP A 11 -7.40 20.54 16.72
C ASP A 11 -7.68 21.18 15.37
N LEU A 12 -6.83 20.93 14.36
CA LEU A 12 -7.07 21.35 12.98
C LEU A 12 -8.33 20.71 12.40
N ILE A 13 -8.54 19.42 12.64
CA ILE A 13 -9.75 18.69 12.21
C ILE A 13 -11.00 19.32 12.83
N ARG A 14 -10.97 19.66 14.13
CA ARG A 14 -12.06 20.33 14.83
C ARG A 14 -12.31 21.74 14.29
N GLN A 15 -11.26 22.55 14.13
CA GLN A 15 -11.36 23.91 13.58
C GLN A 15 -11.98 23.96 12.18
N ARG A 16 -11.69 22.94 11.37
CA ARG A 16 -12.22 22.83 10.02
C ARG A 16 -13.62 22.20 9.96
N ASN A 17 -14.21 21.85 11.11
CA ASN A 17 -15.50 21.16 11.22
C ASN A 17 -15.59 19.94 10.29
N ILE A 18 -14.50 19.14 10.21
CA ILE A 18 -14.47 17.95 9.38
C ILE A 18 -15.36 16.89 10.02
N PRO A 19 -16.43 16.42 9.36
CA PRO A 19 -17.33 15.43 9.93
C PRO A 19 -16.63 14.10 10.15
N SER A 20 -17.11 13.35 11.13
CA SER A 20 -16.62 11.99 11.38
C SER A 20 -16.95 11.07 10.21
N THR A 21 -16.01 10.23 9.82
CA THR A 21 -16.17 9.37 8.63
C THR A 21 -17.40 8.46 8.69
N HIS A 22 -17.80 8.01 9.90
CA HIS A 22 -18.97 7.15 10.09
C HIS A 22 -20.33 7.87 9.95
N GLU A 23 -20.34 9.21 9.93
CA GLU A 23 -21.53 10.04 9.72
C GLU A 23 -21.78 10.34 8.23
N LEU A 24 -20.82 9.99 7.38
CA LEU A 24 -20.85 10.26 5.95
C LEU A 24 -21.33 9.06 5.13
N SER A 25 -21.97 9.32 4.00
CA SER A 25 -22.16 8.31 2.99
C SER A 25 -20.80 7.83 2.44
N PRO A 26 -20.70 6.63 1.87
CA PRO A 26 -19.44 6.12 1.31
C PRO A 26 -18.78 7.08 0.29
N SER A 27 -19.58 7.71 -0.55
CA SER A 27 -19.07 8.67 -1.56
C SER A 27 -18.53 9.96 -0.93
N GLU A 28 -19.21 10.47 0.10
CA GLU A 28 -18.75 11.64 0.86
C GLU A 28 -17.50 11.31 1.67
N ALA A 29 -17.46 10.13 2.30
CA ALA A 29 -16.29 9.67 3.05
C ALA A 29 -15.05 9.56 2.14
N ARG A 30 -15.18 9.01 0.93
CA ARG A 30 -14.10 8.94 -0.06
C ARG A 30 -13.60 10.33 -0.45
N ARG A 31 -14.53 11.25 -0.71
CA ARG A 31 -14.16 12.65 -1.04
C ARG A 31 -13.45 13.32 0.12
N ALA A 32 -14.01 13.27 1.32
CA ALA A 32 -13.42 13.85 2.52
C ALA A 32 -12.03 13.25 2.82
N TYR A 33 -11.83 11.94 2.58
CA TYR A 33 -10.54 11.30 2.77
C TYR A 33 -9.50 11.78 1.75
N ARG A 34 -9.91 11.99 0.50
CA ARG A 34 -9.08 12.60 -0.54
C ARG A 34 -8.68 14.04 -0.20
N ASP A 35 -9.64 14.84 0.25
CA ASP A 35 -9.42 16.26 0.55
C ASP A 35 -8.47 16.47 1.73
N ARG A 36 -8.46 15.54 2.69
CA ARG A 36 -7.52 15.56 3.84
C ARG A 36 -6.05 15.56 3.41
N ARG A 37 -5.70 14.99 2.27
CA ARG A 37 -4.31 14.97 1.77
C ARG A 37 -3.66 16.35 1.78
N THR A 38 -4.42 17.36 1.40
CA THR A 38 -3.92 18.73 1.23
C THR A 38 -3.31 19.34 2.48
N PHE A 39 -3.60 18.79 3.66
CA PHE A 39 -3.08 19.29 4.93
C PHE A 39 -2.51 18.19 5.85
N SER A 40 -2.70 16.92 5.52
CA SER A 40 -2.23 15.79 6.33
C SER A 40 -1.03 15.07 5.72
N GLN A 41 -0.69 15.35 4.47
CA GLN A 41 0.44 14.74 3.78
C GLN A 41 1.45 15.80 3.33
N PRO A 42 2.75 15.48 3.30
CA PRO A 42 3.76 16.35 2.72
C PRO A 42 3.60 16.42 1.20
N ALA A 43 4.36 17.31 0.56
CA ALA A 43 4.49 17.30 -0.88
C ALA A 43 5.04 15.95 -1.38
N PRO A 44 4.49 15.39 -2.46
CA PRO A 44 4.95 14.11 -2.98
C PRO A 44 6.41 14.20 -3.43
N PRO A 45 7.27 13.25 -3.01
CA PRO A 45 8.65 13.24 -3.48
C PRO A 45 8.74 12.88 -4.96
N ASP A 46 9.81 13.36 -5.62
CA ASP A 46 10.07 13.02 -7.01
C ASP A 46 10.41 11.53 -7.13
N VAL A 47 9.95 10.93 -8.23
CA VAL A 47 10.28 9.58 -8.68
C VAL A 47 10.61 9.62 -10.17
N ALA A 48 11.26 8.58 -10.70
CA ALA A 48 11.65 8.56 -12.11
C ALA A 48 10.43 8.55 -13.05
N SER A 49 9.37 7.83 -12.68
CA SER A 49 8.12 7.84 -13.43
C SER A 49 6.93 7.39 -12.58
N VAL A 50 5.75 7.88 -12.95
CA VAL A 50 4.45 7.38 -12.48
C VAL A 50 3.58 7.14 -13.71
N ARG A 51 2.97 5.96 -13.80
CA ARG A 51 2.02 5.65 -14.88
C ARG A 51 0.91 4.72 -14.42
N ASP A 52 -0.28 4.92 -14.97
CA ASP A 52 -1.42 4.03 -14.75
C ASP A 52 -1.47 2.97 -15.85
N ILE A 53 -1.65 1.72 -15.46
CA ILE A 53 -1.69 0.55 -16.32
C ILE A 53 -3.01 -0.16 -16.13
N ALA A 54 -3.80 -0.30 -17.20
CA ALA A 54 -5.02 -1.10 -17.17
C ALA A 54 -4.67 -2.58 -17.33
N VAL A 55 -5.07 -3.41 -16.38
CA VAL A 55 -4.82 -4.85 -16.39
C VAL A 55 -6.13 -5.63 -16.32
N PRO A 56 -6.20 -6.84 -16.87
CA PRO A 56 -7.39 -7.69 -16.78
C PRO A 56 -7.73 -8.04 -15.33
N GLY A 57 -8.96 -7.82 -14.92
CA GLY A 57 -9.52 -8.24 -13.66
C GLY A 57 -10.68 -9.23 -13.82
N PRO A 58 -11.25 -9.74 -12.71
CA PRO A 58 -12.32 -10.75 -12.74
C PRO A 58 -13.60 -10.29 -13.43
N THR A 59 -13.90 -9.00 -13.39
CA THR A 59 -15.16 -8.42 -13.93
C THR A 59 -14.93 -7.21 -14.82
N GLY A 60 -13.69 -7.02 -15.30
CA GLY A 60 -13.34 -5.86 -16.11
C GLY A 60 -11.87 -5.52 -15.97
N SER A 61 -11.53 -4.25 -16.12
CA SER A 61 -10.16 -3.76 -15.97
C SER A 61 -9.91 -3.28 -14.55
N ILE A 62 -8.71 -3.56 -14.04
CA ILE A 62 -8.17 -3.02 -12.78
C ILE A 62 -7.09 -2.02 -13.15
N THR A 63 -7.03 -0.87 -12.48
CA THR A 63 -5.93 0.08 -12.65
C THR A 63 -4.81 -0.25 -11.68
N LEU A 64 -3.59 -0.38 -12.20
CA LEU A 64 -2.37 -0.39 -11.41
C LEU A 64 -1.63 0.92 -11.63
N ARG A 65 -1.25 1.60 -10.56
CA ARG A 65 -0.33 2.74 -10.66
C ARG A 65 1.09 2.27 -10.34
N GLU A 66 1.96 2.34 -11.35
CA GLU A 66 3.38 2.05 -11.21
C GLU A 66 4.14 3.30 -10.79
N TYR A 67 5.04 3.13 -9.84
CA TYR A 67 6.03 4.12 -9.43
C TYR A 67 7.43 3.53 -9.60
N ARG A 68 8.30 4.19 -10.36
CA ARG A 68 9.71 3.80 -10.45
C ARG A 68 10.56 4.75 -9.61
N PRO A 69 11.50 4.24 -8.77
CA PRO A 69 12.26 5.05 -7.85
C PRO A 69 13.13 6.10 -8.57
N ALA A 70 13.34 7.23 -7.90
CA ALA A 70 14.20 8.30 -8.43
C ALA A 70 15.57 7.77 -8.84
N GLY A 71 16.09 8.28 -9.97
CA GLY A 71 17.36 7.85 -10.53
C GLY A 71 17.35 6.52 -11.27
N SER A 72 16.24 5.78 -11.30
CA SER A 72 16.13 4.57 -12.13
C SER A 72 15.96 4.94 -13.61
N ILE A 73 16.52 4.10 -14.50
CA ILE A 73 16.30 4.19 -15.94
C ILE A 73 15.19 3.24 -16.40
N ALA A 74 14.62 3.49 -17.58
CA ALA A 74 13.39 2.81 -18.04
C ALA A 74 13.49 1.29 -18.03
N ASP A 75 14.61 0.73 -18.53
CA ASP A 75 14.79 -0.72 -18.67
C ASP A 75 15.58 -1.36 -17.51
N GLN A 76 15.82 -0.61 -16.46
CA GLN A 76 16.48 -1.15 -15.27
C GLN A 76 15.63 -2.23 -14.61
N VAL A 77 16.18 -3.42 -14.46
CA VAL A 77 15.50 -4.52 -13.76
C VAL A 77 15.48 -4.25 -12.25
N LEU A 78 14.28 -4.10 -11.69
CA LEU A 78 14.06 -3.78 -10.28
C LEU A 78 13.35 -4.93 -9.56
N GLY A 79 13.47 -4.97 -8.22
CA GLY A 79 12.46 -5.65 -7.40
C GLY A 79 11.14 -4.88 -7.46
N ALA A 80 10.05 -5.50 -7.02
CA ALA A 80 8.75 -4.86 -7.00
C ALA A 80 8.00 -5.04 -5.67
N LEU A 81 7.16 -4.07 -5.34
CA LEU A 81 6.16 -4.16 -4.28
C LEU A 81 4.79 -3.99 -4.91
N VAL A 82 3.93 -5.01 -4.82
CA VAL A 82 2.50 -4.85 -5.11
C VAL A 82 1.83 -4.36 -3.84
N TYR A 83 1.24 -3.17 -3.90
CA TYR A 83 0.74 -2.45 -2.74
C TYR A 83 -0.77 -2.32 -2.75
N PHE A 84 -1.41 -2.66 -1.63
CA PHE A 84 -2.84 -2.54 -1.41
C PHE A 84 -3.10 -1.47 -0.35
N HIS A 85 -3.83 -0.42 -0.70
CA HIS A 85 -4.10 0.68 0.21
C HIS A 85 -5.07 0.29 1.34
N GLY A 86 -4.99 1.00 2.47
CA GLY A 86 -5.96 0.91 3.56
C GLY A 86 -7.24 1.70 3.30
N GLY A 87 -8.12 1.71 4.29
CA GLY A 87 -9.37 2.46 4.23
C GLY A 87 -10.63 1.63 4.48
N GLY A 88 -10.49 0.51 5.20
CA GLY A 88 -11.63 -0.34 5.63
C GLY A 88 -12.44 -0.91 4.46
N TRP A 89 -11.82 -1.11 3.30
CA TRP A 89 -12.46 -1.56 2.05
C TRP A 89 -13.56 -0.62 1.51
N VAL A 90 -13.66 0.60 2.03
CA VAL A 90 -14.69 1.60 1.66
C VAL A 90 -14.09 2.89 1.16
N ILE A 91 -13.00 3.36 1.76
CA ILE A 91 -12.30 4.61 1.41
C ILE A 91 -10.86 4.31 0.99
N GLY A 92 -10.16 5.32 0.52
CA GLY A 92 -8.82 5.18 -0.04
C GLY A 92 -8.86 5.01 -1.56
N ASP A 93 -7.76 5.32 -2.19
CA ASP A 93 -7.52 5.17 -3.63
C ASP A 93 -6.04 5.41 -3.96
N LEU A 94 -5.70 5.34 -5.25
CA LEU A 94 -4.35 5.58 -5.75
C LEU A 94 -3.80 6.95 -5.37
N ASP A 95 -4.67 7.98 -5.32
CA ASP A 95 -4.25 9.34 -5.01
C ASP A 95 -4.03 9.56 -3.52
N THR A 96 -4.82 8.91 -2.66
CA THR A 96 -4.66 9.03 -1.20
C THR A 96 -3.39 8.38 -0.69
N HIS A 97 -2.82 7.45 -1.45
CA HIS A 97 -1.59 6.74 -1.10
C HIS A 97 -0.41 7.07 -2.03
N ASP A 98 -0.54 8.10 -2.90
CA ASP A 98 0.50 8.50 -3.87
C ASP A 98 1.83 8.84 -3.18
N VAL A 99 1.79 9.71 -2.15
CA VAL A 99 3.00 10.10 -1.40
C VAL A 99 3.68 8.89 -0.79
N LEU A 100 2.91 8.02 -0.12
CA LEU A 100 3.44 6.82 0.51
C LEU A 100 4.07 5.87 -0.52
N CYS A 101 3.42 5.63 -1.66
CA CYS A 101 3.95 4.76 -2.71
C CYS A 101 5.25 5.30 -3.32
N ARG A 102 5.38 6.63 -3.47
CA ARG A 102 6.61 7.28 -3.91
C ARG A 102 7.74 7.14 -2.88
N GLU A 103 7.43 7.34 -1.60
CA GLU A 103 8.39 7.14 -0.51
C GLU A 103 8.86 5.69 -0.43
N LEU A 104 7.93 4.72 -0.58
CA LEU A 104 8.27 3.30 -0.63
C LEU A 104 9.16 2.96 -1.83
N ALA A 105 8.84 3.49 -3.02
CA ALA A 105 9.66 3.27 -4.21
C ALA A 105 11.08 3.79 -4.01
N ASN A 106 11.24 5.03 -3.55
CA ASN A 106 12.53 5.65 -3.32
C ASN A 106 13.31 5.00 -2.17
N GLY A 107 12.64 4.76 -1.04
CA GLY A 107 13.27 4.19 0.14
C GLY A 107 13.75 2.75 -0.03
N ALA A 108 13.02 1.97 -0.84
CA ALA A 108 13.35 0.58 -1.12
C ALA A 108 14.17 0.39 -2.41
N GLY A 109 14.25 1.38 -3.27
CA GLY A 109 14.89 1.26 -4.59
C GLY A 109 14.20 0.21 -5.47
N CYS A 110 12.88 0.08 -5.37
CA CYS A 110 12.08 -0.90 -6.11
C CYS A 110 10.91 -0.22 -6.83
N ALA A 111 10.34 -0.90 -7.82
CA ALA A 111 9.09 -0.45 -8.41
C ALA A 111 7.92 -0.73 -7.45
N VAL A 112 6.97 0.19 -7.33
CA VAL A 112 5.73 -0.02 -6.56
C VAL A 112 4.55 -0.06 -7.52
N TYR A 113 3.68 -1.06 -7.37
CA TYR A 113 2.44 -1.23 -8.12
C TYR A 113 1.27 -1.11 -7.15
N ALA A 114 0.70 0.10 -7.03
CA ALA A 114 -0.49 0.31 -6.24
C ALA A 114 -1.74 -0.17 -6.99
N VAL A 115 -2.58 -0.94 -6.32
CA VAL A 115 -3.75 -1.60 -6.92
C VAL A 115 -5.02 -0.83 -6.57
N ASP A 116 -5.76 -0.40 -7.59
CA ASP A 116 -7.10 0.21 -7.46
C ASP A 116 -8.16 -0.90 -7.43
N TYR A 117 -8.23 -1.60 -6.31
CA TYR A 117 -9.14 -2.71 -6.12
C TYR A 117 -10.57 -2.24 -5.82
N ARG A 118 -11.58 -3.03 -6.22
CA ARG A 118 -12.99 -2.72 -5.98
C ARG A 118 -13.33 -2.73 -4.49
N MET A 119 -14.10 -1.73 -4.07
CA MET A 119 -14.44 -1.48 -2.67
C MET A 119 -15.96 -1.60 -2.41
N GLY A 120 -16.28 -1.83 -1.14
CA GLY A 120 -17.64 -1.76 -0.64
C GLY A 120 -18.17 -0.31 -0.52
N PRO A 121 -19.48 -0.15 -0.40
CA PRO A 121 -20.52 -1.19 -0.41
C PRO A 121 -20.89 -1.69 -1.80
N GLU A 122 -20.42 -1.04 -2.88
CA GLU A 122 -20.76 -1.35 -4.27
C GLU A 122 -20.28 -2.75 -4.68
N HIS A 123 -19.09 -3.12 -4.19
CA HIS A 123 -18.49 -4.42 -4.43
C HIS A 123 -18.16 -5.11 -3.11
N ARG A 124 -19.02 -6.04 -2.73
CA ARG A 124 -18.88 -6.79 -1.48
C ARG A 124 -17.76 -7.83 -1.57
N PHE A 125 -17.32 -8.32 -0.41
CA PHE A 125 -16.43 -9.47 -0.32
C PHE A 125 -16.95 -10.62 -1.25
N PRO A 126 -16.07 -11.29 -2.01
CA PRO A 126 -14.59 -11.19 -1.99
C PRO A 126 -13.97 -10.27 -3.07
N ALA A 127 -14.72 -9.34 -3.67
CA ALA A 127 -14.30 -8.57 -4.84
C ALA A 127 -12.91 -7.93 -4.72
N ALA A 128 -12.58 -7.33 -3.55
CA ALA A 128 -11.27 -6.73 -3.31
C ALA A 128 -10.13 -7.77 -3.35
N ILE A 129 -10.37 -8.97 -2.80
CA ILE A 129 -9.39 -10.06 -2.79
C ILE A 129 -9.19 -10.62 -4.19
N ASP A 130 -10.28 -10.79 -4.95
CA ASP A 130 -10.25 -11.29 -6.32
C ASP A 130 -9.46 -10.36 -7.23
N ASP A 131 -9.68 -9.04 -7.11
CA ASP A 131 -8.93 -8.03 -7.85
C ASP A 131 -7.46 -8.01 -7.46
N ALA A 132 -7.16 -8.03 -6.16
CA ALA A 132 -5.81 -8.04 -5.67
C ALA A 132 -5.02 -9.28 -6.12
N LEU A 133 -5.67 -10.44 -6.13
CA LEU A 133 -5.07 -11.69 -6.61
C LEU A 133 -4.82 -11.65 -8.13
N ALA A 134 -5.79 -11.14 -8.91
CA ALA A 134 -5.66 -10.99 -10.35
C ALA A 134 -4.52 -10.02 -10.70
N ALA A 135 -4.48 -8.85 -10.05
CA ALA A 135 -3.43 -7.85 -10.23
C ALA A 135 -2.04 -8.41 -9.90
N THR A 136 -1.92 -9.11 -8.78
CA THR A 136 -0.66 -9.73 -8.36
C THR A 136 -0.18 -10.76 -9.37
N ARG A 137 -1.05 -11.67 -9.81
CA ARG A 137 -0.72 -12.66 -10.85
C ARG A 137 -0.31 -12.01 -12.15
N TRP A 138 -0.96 -10.92 -12.52
CA TRP A 138 -0.62 -10.17 -13.73
C TRP A 138 0.79 -9.55 -13.63
N VAL A 139 1.16 -8.97 -12.48
CA VAL A 139 2.51 -8.42 -12.26
C VAL A 139 3.56 -9.52 -12.40
N PHE A 140 3.36 -10.69 -11.79
CA PHE A 140 4.28 -11.82 -11.94
C PHE A 140 4.40 -12.30 -13.39
N ALA A 141 3.26 -12.47 -14.08
CA ALA A 141 3.23 -12.95 -15.46
C ALA A 141 3.86 -11.99 -16.46
N ASN A 142 3.89 -10.69 -16.14
CA ASN A 142 4.45 -9.66 -17.00
C ASN A 142 5.78 -9.09 -16.48
N ALA A 143 6.41 -9.70 -15.47
CA ALA A 143 7.60 -9.18 -14.82
C ALA A 143 8.72 -8.80 -15.82
N ALA A 144 8.99 -9.64 -16.80
CA ALA A 144 10.01 -9.36 -17.83
C ALA A 144 9.67 -8.11 -18.66
N LYS A 145 8.39 -7.92 -19.06
CA LYS A 145 7.93 -6.74 -19.82
C LYS A 145 7.97 -5.46 -19.01
N LEU A 146 7.85 -5.61 -17.69
CA LEU A 146 7.86 -4.51 -16.73
C LEU A 146 9.28 -4.19 -16.23
N ALA A 147 10.30 -4.86 -16.75
CA ALA A 147 11.68 -4.81 -16.26
C ALA A 147 11.74 -5.08 -14.74
N LEU A 148 11.14 -6.20 -14.30
CA LEU A 148 11.13 -6.66 -12.92
C LEU A 148 11.85 -7.99 -12.78
N ASP A 149 12.49 -8.18 -11.64
CA ASP A 149 12.97 -9.48 -11.19
C ASP A 149 11.82 -10.21 -10.46
N ALA A 150 11.24 -11.22 -11.09
CA ALA A 150 10.13 -11.98 -10.53
C ALA A 150 10.47 -12.68 -9.20
N ALA A 151 11.75 -12.95 -8.93
CA ALA A 151 12.19 -13.51 -7.64
C ALA A 151 12.24 -12.47 -6.52
N ARG A 152 12.09 -11.17 -6.85
CA ARG A 152 12.13 -10.06 -5.90
C ARG A 152 10.83 -9.25 -5.92
N VAL A 153 9.70 -9.94 -6.02
CA VAL A 153 8.36 -9.33 -5.89
C VAL A 153 7.86 -9.55 -4.47
N ALA A 154 7.51 -8.48 -3.79
CA ALA A 154 6.89 -8.48 -2.47
C ALA A 154 5.43 -8.01 -2.56
N LEU A 155 4.62 -8.38 -1.58
CA LEU A 155 3.27 -7.85 -1.38
C LEU A 155 3.23 -7.03 -0.10
N GLY A 156 2.47 -5.96 -0.08
CA GLY A 156 2.33 -5.11 1.10
C GLY A 156 1.07 -4.26 1.06
N GLY A 157 0.73 -3.69 2.22
CA GLY A 157 -0.41 -2.80 2.36
C GLY A 157 -0.64 -2.40 3.80
N ASP A 158 -1.41 -1.35 4.02
CA ASP A 158 -1.77 -0.86 5.34
C ASP A 158 -3.21 -1.23 5.71
N SER A 159 -3.49 -1.48 6.98
CA SER A 159 -4.84 -1.73 7.50
C SER A 159 -5.60 -2.80 6.69
N ALA A 160 -6.71 -2.45 6.01
CA ALA A 160 -7.43 -3.35 5.10
C ALA A 160 -6.52 -3.91 4.00
N GLY A 161 -5.58 -3.11 3.47
CA GLY A 161 -4.57 -3.55 2.51
C GLY A 161 -3.61 -4.59 3.08
N GLY A 162 -3.25 -4.48 4.36
CA GLY A 162 -2.48 -5.51 5.07
C GLY A 162 -3.24 -6.85 5.17
N ASN A 163 -4.55 -6.81 5.42
CA ASN A 163 -5.40 -7.99 5.39
C ASN A 163 -5.48 -8.61 3.98
N ILE A 164 -5.67 -7.77 2.94
CA ILE A 164 -5.64 -8.20 1.54
C ILE A 164 -4.30 -8.88 1.22
N THR A 165 -3.18 -8.27 1.64
CA THR A 165 -1.83 -8.83 1.48
C THR A 165 -1.73 -10.24 2.04
N ALA A 166 -2.20 -10.45 3.28
CA ALA A 166 -2.19 -11.76 3.92
C ALA A 166 -3.04 -12.78 3.15
N ALA A 167 -4.27 -12.40 2.77
CA ALA A 167 -5.19 -13.27 2.05
C ALA A 167 -4.64 -13.67 0.66
N VAL A 168 -4.11 -12.72 -0.11
CA VAL A 168 -3.51 -12.96 -1.43
C VAL A 168 -2.27 -13.85 -1.32
N THR A 169 -1.41 -13.61 -0.32
CA THR A 169 -0.22 -14.42 -0.09
C THR A 169 -0.58 -15.87 0.19
N LEU A 170 -1.58 -16.12 1.06
CA LEU A 170 -2.07 -17.46 1.34
C LEU A 170 -2.66 -18.12 0.09
N ALA A 171 -3.48 -17.40 -0.67
CA ALA A 171 -4.09 -17.92 -1.89
C ALA A 171 -3.06 -18.29 -2.96
N LEU A 172 -1.99 -17.50 -3.11
CA LEU A 172 -0.89 -17.80 -4.03
C LEU A 172 -0.10 -19.04 -3.58
N ARG A 173 0.20 -19.14 -2.28
CA ARG A 173 0.87 -20.31 -1.69
C ARG A 173 0.06 -21.59 -1.92
N ASP A 174 -1.22 -21.57 -1.58
CA ASP A 174 -2.10 -22.75 -1.64
C ASP A 174 -2.36 -23.19 -3.10
N ALA A 175 -2.32 -22.25 -4.04
CA ALA A 175 -2.36 -22.53 -5.47
C ALA A 175 -1.02 -23.01 -6.07
N GLY A 176 0.05 -23.12 -5.27
CA GLY A 176 1.37 -23.51 -5.77
C GLY A 176 1.99 -22.51 -6.73
N HIS A 177 1.62 -21.22 -6.65
CA HIS A 177 2.15 -20.19 -7.53
C HIS A 177 3.68 -20.09 -7.41
N ALA A 178 4.39 -20.04 -8.54
CA ALA A 178 5.84 -19.88 -8.58
C ALA A 178 6.23 -18.75 -9.56
N PRO A 179 7.15 -17.84 -9.18
CA PRO A 179 7.76 -17.75 -7.86
C PRO A 179 6.78 -17.28 -6.79
N GLN A 180 7.01 -17.67 -5.56
CA GLN A 180 6.27 -17.13 -4.41
C GLN A 180 6.70 -15.68 -4.17
N PRO A 181 5.81 -14.80 -3.61
CA PRO A 181 6.24 -13.50 -3.12
C PRO A 181 7.45 -13.63 -2.21
N ALA A 182 8.42 -12.72 -2.36
CA ALA A 182 9.69 -12.77 -1.65
C ALA A 182 9.56 -12.67 -0.12
N PHE A 183 8.37 -12.40 0.38
CA PHE A 183 8.11 -12.27 1.80
C PHE A 183 6.69 -12.69 2.21
N PHE A 184 6.61 -13.40 3.35
CA PHE A 184 5.38 -13.77 4.03
C PHE A 184 5.29 -13.08 5.39
N PRO A 185 4.11 -12.53 5.79
CA PRO A 185 3.90 -12.17 7.19
C PRO A 185 3.94 -13.43 8.06
N ILE A 186 4.95 -13.53 8.90
CA ILE A 186 4.91 -14.49 9.99
C ILE A 186 4.22 -13.77 11.15
N PRO A 187 3.07 -14.26 11.65
CA PRO A 187 2.48 -13.72 12.87
C PRO A 187 3.43 -14.04 14.03
N SER A 188 4.08 -13.02 14.57
CA SER A 188 4.71 -13.14 15.88
C SER A 188 3.71 -12.62 16.90
N ASP A 189 3.08 -13.55 17.61
CA ASP A 189 2.20 -13.38 18.77
C ASP A 189 0.91 -12.53 18.63
N PRO A 190 -0.18 -12.93 19.34
CA PRO A 190 -1.52 -12.38 19.16
C PRO A 190 -1.70 -11.03 19.83
N PRO A 191 -2.78 -10.35 19.57
CA PRO A 191 -3.09 -9.50 18.44
C PRO A 191 -2.81 -8.03 18.75
N VAL A 192 -1.69 -7.54 18.35
CA VAL A 192 -1.54 -6.12 18.08
C VAL A 192 -1.75 -5.99 16.59
N ILE A 193 -2.62 -5.10 16.14
CA ILE A 193 -2.79 -4.76 14.72
C ILE A 193 -1.45 -4.17 14.27
N THR A 194 -0.55 -5.05 13.88
CA THR A 194 0.74 -4.65 13.36
C THR A 194 0.57 -4.57 11.85
N THR A 195 0.50 -3.37 11.33
CA THR A 195 0.69 -3.11 9.91
C THR A 195 2.09 -3.58 9.57
N THR A 196 2.21 -4.79 9.05
CA THR A 196 3.53 -5.34 8.75
C THR A 196 3.83 -5.10 7.29
N LEU A 197 4.70 -4.15 7.05
CA LEU A 197 5.34 -3.93 5.76
C LEU A 197 6.48 -4.96 5.63
N PHE A 198 6.51 -5.72 4.53
CA PHE A 198 7.43 -6.84 4.36
C PHE A 198 8.46 -6.58 3.28
N LEU A 199 9.71 -6.75 3.63
CA LEU A 199 10.84 -6.31 2.86
C LEU A 199 11.95 -7.39 2.82
N ASN A 200 12.50 -7.64 1.64
CA ASN A 200 13.66 -8.52 1.48
C ASN A 200 14.95 -7.87 2.07
N SER A 201 16.08 -8.56 2.06
CA SER A 201 17.31 -8.19 2.76
C SER A 201 17.85 -6.76 2.50
N ASN A 202 17.56 -6.17 1.33
CA ASN A 202 17.94 -4.78 1.04
C ASN A 202 16.92 -3.75 1.58
N MET A 203 15.73 -4.18 1.91
CA MET A 203 14.66 -3.37 2.47
C MET A 203 14.60 -3.44 4.01
N ILE A 204 15.34 -4.36 4.64
CA ILE A 204 15.50 -4.45 6.10
C ILE A 204 15.98 -3.12 6.71
N LYS A 205 16.71 -2.29 5.96
CA LYS A 205 17.14 -0.97 6.44
C LYS A 205 15.97 -0.04 6.73
N LEU A 206 14.90 -0.06 5.94
CA LEU A 206 13.72 0.77 6.17
C LEU A 206 12.90 0.27 7.37
N PHE A 207 12.81 -1.06 7.53
CA PHE A 207 12.10 -1.68 8.65
C PHE A 207 12.80 -1.44 9.99
N ILE A 208 14.15 -1.51 10.01
CA ILE A 208 14.97 -1.19 11.18
C ILE A 208 14.79 0.29 11.55
N TYR A 209 14.71 1.19 10.58
CA TYR A 209 14.49 2.61 10.83
C TYR A 209 13.11 2.87 11.48
N PHE A 210 12.05 2.23 11.00
CA PHE A 210 10.70 2.37 11.56
C PHE A 210 10.59 1.75 12.98
N LYS A 211 11.19 0.56 13.18
CA LYS A 211 11.19 -0.13 14.47
C LYS A 211 12.09 0.56 15.51
N ILE A 212 13.19 1.16 15.09
CA ILE A 212 14.10 1.92 15.97
C ILE A 212 13.47 3.28 16.34
N THR A 213 12.76 3.93 15.45
CA THR A 213 12.06 5.18 15.74
C THR A 213 10.92 4.95 16.73
N LEU A 214 10.12 3.90 16.57
CA LEU A 214 9.09 3.53 17.57
C LEU A 214 9.69 3.13 18.93
N LYS A 215 10.79 2.38 18.96
CA LYS A 215 11.45 2.02 20.22
C LYS A 215 12.06 3.21 20.94
N LYS A 216 12.62 4.18 20.22
CA LYS A 216 13.16 5.39 20.83
C LYS A 216 12.07 6.29 21.44
N THR A 217 10.87 6.25 20.88
CA THR A 217 9.72 7.01 21.42
C THR A 217 9.11 6.33 22.65
N LEU A 218 9.27 5.01 22.80
CA LEU A 218 8.72 4.24 23.93
C LEU A 218 9.71 4.03 25.09
N THR A 219 10.99 4.35 24.92
CA THR A 219 12.02 4.22 25.98
C THR A 219 12.56 5.56 26.50
N ALA A 220 11.90 6.67 26.15
CA ALA A 220 12.22 8.02 26.63
C ALA A 220 11.23 8.48 27.73
N GLU A 221 10.77 7.54 28.60
CA GLU A 221 10.17 7.81 29.91
C GLU A 221 10.96 7.10 31.00
#